data_294807d7733879b39eb27b704e27357c
#
_entry.id   294807d7733879b39eb27b704e27357c
#
_cell.length_a   1.000
_cell.length_b   1.000
_cell.length_c   1.000
_cell.angle_alpha   90.00
_cell.angle_beta   90.00
_cell.angle_gamma   90.00
#
_symmetry.space_group_name_H-M   'P 1'
#
loop_
_entity.id
_entity.type
_entity.pdbx_description
1 polymer ?
#
loop_
_entity_poly.entity_id
_entity_poly.type
_entity_poly.pdbx_seq_one_letter_code
_entity_poly.pdbx_strand_id
1 'polypeptide(L)'
;MYFLYKKLVLIMKMKQKIDRIRKTEYPEVVQLWESSVRATHHFLKEEDIEYFKPLILNTYLDAVELRCMRNDENNILGFLGVAEQNLEMLFIGPEHRGKGVGKSLLDYAMENLNVTKVDVNEQNEQAVGFYEHCGFEVIGRSELDSSGKPYPILHMALKK
;
A
#
# COMPACT_ATOMS: atom_id res chain seq x y z
N MET A 1 -20.74 -2.85 -25.69
CA MET A 1 -21.53 -2.07 -24.71
C MET A 1 -21.73 -2.82 -23.38
N TYR A 2 -22.27 -4.02 -23.37
CA TYR A 2 -22.50 -4.81 -22.16
C TYR A 2 -21.22 -5.12 -21.36
N PHE A 3 -20.11 -5.41 -22.03
CA PHE A 3 -18.81 -5.70 -21.42
C PHE A 3 -18.21 -4.46 -20.74
N LEU A 4 -18.29 -3.29 -21.39
CA LEU A 4 -17.85 -2.02 -20.84
C LEU A 4 -18.69 -1.59 -19.65
N TYR A 5 -20.00 -1.83 -19.69
CA TYR A 5 -20.91 -1.55 -18.58
C TYR A 5 -20.59 -2.42 -17.36
N LYS A 6 -20.38 -3.74 -17.55
CA LYS A 6 -19.98 -4.64 -16.46
C LYS A 6 -18.64 -4.23 -15.84
N LYS A 7 -17.66 -3.82 -16.67
CA LYS A 7 -16.35 -3.36 -16.19
C LYS A 7 -16.50 -2.06 -15.40
N LEU A 8 -17.33 -1.15 -15.86
CA LEU A 8 -17.61 0.11 -15.17
C LEU A 8 -18.32 -0.12 -13.83
N VAL A 9 -19.33 -0.98 -13.81
CA VAL A 9 -20.06 -1.36 -12.59
C VAL A 9 -19.15 -2.05 -11.60
N LEU A 10 -18.22 -2.91 -12.06
CA LEU A 10 -17.23 -3.56 -11.19
C LEU A 10 -16.26 -2.55 -10.59
N ILE A 11 -15.77 -1.60 -11.39
CA ILE A 11 -14.90 -0.51 -10.94
C ILE A 11 -15.63 0.37 -9.92
N MET A 12 -16.89 0.70 -10.17
CA MET A 12 -17.71 1.49 -9.23
C MET A 12 -17.96 0.71 -7.93
N LYS A 13 -18.24 -0.59 -8.00
CA LYS A 13 -18.39 -1.46 -6.81
C LYS A 13 -17.09 -1.51 -6.00
N MET A 14 -15.92 -1.62 -6.65
CA MET A 14 -14.63 -1.63 -5.97
C MET A 14 -14.34 -0.30 -5.27
N LYS A 15 -14.61 0.85 -5.91
CA LYS A 15 -14.46 2.19 -5.30
C LYS A 15 -15.38 2.39 -4.09
N GLN A 16 -16.57 1.81 -4.09
CA GLN A 16 -17.54 1.93 -3.00
C GLN A 16 -17.15 1.12 -1.75
N LYS A 17 -16.17 0.21 -1.83
CA LYS A 17 -15.73 -0.65 -0.73
C LYS A 17 -14.49 -0.12 0.00
N ILE A 18 -13.97 1.04 -0.37
CA ILE A 18 -12.85 1.66 0.35
C ILE A 18 -13.41 2.34 1.60
N ASP A 19 -12.84 1.98 2.75
CA ASP A 19 -13.35 2.33 4.05
C ASP A 19 -12.21 2.66 5.04
N ARG A 20 -12.56 3.22 6.18
CA ARG A 20 -11.64 3.48 7.28
C ARG A 20 -11.29 2.17 8.00
N ILE A 21 -10.15 2.18 8.69
CA ILE A 21 -9.70 1.08 9.54
C ILE A 21 -9.87 1.50 11.00
N ARG A 22 -10.52 0.65 11.78
CA ARG A 22 -10.69 0.87 13.22
C ARG A 22 -9.46 0.35 13.97
N LYS A 23 -9.18 0.93 15.10
CA LYS A 23 -8.04 0.53 15.95
C LYS A 23 -8.12 -0.96 16.37
N THR A 24 -9.33 -1.47 16.56
CA THR A 24 -9.58 -2.88 16.86
C THR A 24 -9.17 -3.83 15.72
N GLU A 25 -9.02 -3.31 14.51
CA GLU A 25 -8.62 -4.08 13.33
C GLU A 25 -7.10 -4.05 13.08
N TYR A 26 -6.33 -3.31 13.87
CA TYR A 26 -4.87 -3.21 13.69
C TYR A 26 -4.16 -4.58 13.69
N PRO A 27 -4.50 -5.55 14.57
CA PRO A 27 -3.90 -6.88 14.47
C PRO A 27 -4.12 -7.56 13.12
N GLU A 28 -5.30 -7.44 12.54
CA GLU A 28 -5.62 -7.96 11.20
C GLU A 28 -4.79 -7.25 10.12
N VAL A 29 -4.63 -5.93 10.23
CA VAL A 29 -3.82 -5.14 9.29
C VAL A 29 -2.35 -5.55 9.34
N VAL A 30 -1.78 -5.76 10.53
CA VAL A 30 -0.40 -6.23 10.69
C VAL A 30 -0.23 -7.63 10.10
N GLN A 31 -1.21 -8.51 10.29
CA GLN A 31 -1.20 -9.85 9.71
C GLN A 31 -1.23 -9.81 8.19
N LEU A 32 -2.04 -8.91 7.61
CA LEU A 32 -2.05 -8.68 6.17
C LEU A 32 -0.70 -8.13 5.67
N TRP A 33 -0.14 -7.16 6.39
CA TRP A 33 1.19 -6.63 6.09
C TRP A 33 2.24 -7.76 6.05
N GLU A 34 2.28 -8.60 7.07
CA GLU A 34 3.21 -9.73 7.15
C GLU A 34 3.05 -10.69 5.98
N SER A 35 1.81 -11.08 5.67
CA SER A 35 1.53 -11.96 4.54
C SER A 35 1.97 -11.34 3.21
N SER A 36 1.75 -10.05 3.04
CA SER A 36 2.13 -9.32 1.84
C SER A 36 3.65 -9.25 1.68
N VAL A 37 4.39 -8.86 2.73
CA VAL A 37 5.85 -8.74 2.64
C VAL A 37 6.52 -10.11 2.47
N ARG A 38 6.01 -11.15 3.09
CA ARG A 38 6.54 -12.52 2.89
C ARG A 38 6.37 -13.00 1.45
N ALA A 39 5.33 -12.54 0.76
CA ALA A 39 5.07 -12.89 -0.63
C ALA A 39 5.90 -12.06 -1.62
N THR A 40 6.34 -10.86 -1.26
CA THR A 40 6.90 -9.88 -2.20
C THR A 40 8.27 -9.33 -1.82
N HIS A 41 8.59 -9.27 -0.54
CA HIS A 41 9.82 -8.65 -0.02
C HIS A 41 10.83 -9.73 0.40
N HIS A 42 11.25 -10.58 -0.56
CA HIS A 42 12.16 -11.69 -0.29
C HIS A 42 13.55 -11.24 0.19
N PHE A 43 13.87 -9.97 0.03
CA PHE A 43 15.08 -9.34 0.56
C PHE A 43 15.03 -9.04 2.05
N LEU A 44 13.82 -9.03 2.68
CA LEU A 44 13.68 -8.82 4.13
C LEU A 44 14.08 -10.07 4.90
N LYS A 45 14.94 -9.88 5.89
CA LYS A 45 15.31 -10.95 6.82
C LYS A 45 14.17 -11.23 7.82
N GLU A 46 14.07 -12.47 8.25
CA GLU A 46 13.07 -12.88 9.26
C GLU A 46 13.13 -12.02 10.51
N GLU A 47 14.34 -11.75 11.03
CA GLU A 47 14.54 -10.91 12.21
C GLU A 47 14.02 -9.48 12.03
N ASP A 48 14.06 -8.95 10.81
CA ASP A 48 13.55 -7.61 10.50
C ASP A 48 12.03 -7.60 10.39
N ILE A 49 11.43 -8.65 9.84
CA ILE A 49 9.97 -8.80 9.84
C ILE A 49 9.46 -8.80 11.29
N GLU A 50 10.07 -9.60 12.17
CA GLU A 50 9.70 -9.65 13.57
C GLU A 50 9.96 -8.32 14.30
N TYR A 51 10.98 -7.59 13.90
CA TYR A 51 11.26 -6.24 14.42
C TYR A 51 10.18 -5.23 14.03
N PHE A 52 9.73 -5.24 12.78
CA PHE A 52 8.75 -4.27 12.29
C PHE A 52 7.33 -4.52 12.81
N LYS A 53 6.94 -5.76 13.05
CA LYS A 53 5.56 -6.09 13.46
C LYS A 53 5.05 -5.25 14.65
N PRO A 54 5.74 -5.21 15.81
CA PRO A 54 5.28 -4.39 16.94
C PRO A 54 5.35 -2.89 16.65
N LEU A 55 6.30 -2.43 15.85
CA LEU A 55 6.40 -1.02 15.46
C LEU A 55 5.21 -0.58 14.61
N ILE A 56 4.80 -1.42 13.65
CA ILE A 56 3.63 -1.15 12.82
C ILE A 56 2.39 -1.10 13.71
N LEU A 57 2.19 -2.13 14.54
CA LEU A 57 1.02 -2.25 15.41
C LEU A 57 0.88 -1.08 16.39
N ASN A 58 1.97 -0.69 17.03
CA ASN A 58 1.92 0.21 18.19
C ASN A 58 2.29 1.66 17.85
N THR A 59 2.87 1.93 16.68
CA THR A 59 3.40 3.24 16.34
C THR A 59 3.02 3.70 14.93
N TYR A 60 3.34 2.92 13.90
CA TYR A 60 3.24 3.38 12.53
C TYR A 60 1.80 3.54 12.04
N LEU A 61 0.90 2.63 12.43
CA LEU A 61 -0.50 2.71 12.02
C LEU A 61 -1.19 3.95 12.61
N ASP A 62 -0.82 4.37 13.80
CA ASP A 62 -1.36 5.59 14.42
C ASP A 62 -0.80 6.89 13.79
N ALA A 63 0.33 6.80 13.10
CA ALA A 63 1.01 7.96 12.52
C ALA A 63 0.51 8.32 11.11
N VAL A 64 -0.35 7.51 10.51
CA VAL A 64 -0.83 7.69 9.14
C VAL A 64 -2.35 7.70 9.06
N GLU A 65 -2.87 8.31 8.00
CA GLU A 65 -4.27 8.19 7.66
C GLU A 65 -4.50 6.89 6.89
N LEU A 66 -5.29 5.99 7.48
CA LEU A 66 -5.51 4.63 6.98
C LEU A 66 -6.79 4.51 6.17
N ARG A 67 -6.73 3.75 5.09
CA ARG A 67 -7.90 3.27 4.34
C ARG A 67 -7.66 1.84 3.92
N CYS A 68 -8.73 1.08 3.75
CA CYS A 68 -8.68 -0.29 3.25
C CYS A 68 -9.74 -0.53 2.19
N MET A 69 -9.52 -1.58 1.41
CA MET A 69 -10.56 -2.14 0.56
C MET A 69 -11.08 -3.42 1.20
N ARG A 70 -12.40 -3.56 1.26
CA ARG A 70 -13.06 -4.74 1.83
C ARG A 70 -13.81 -5.51 0.75
N ASN A 71 -13.94 -6.83 0.94
CA ASN A 71 -14.83 -7.66 0.14
C ASN A 71 -16.26 -7.65 0.71
N ASP A 72 -17.17 -8.41 0.10
CA ASP A 72 -18.57 -8.50 0.52
C ASP A 72 -18.74 -9.12 1.91
N GLU A 73 -17.77 -9.90 2.36
CA GLU A 73 -17.74 -10.51 3.71
C GLU A 73 -17.05 -9.60 4.74
N ASN A 74 -16.76 -8.36 4.39
CA ASN A 74 -16.13 -7.36 5.24
C ASN A 74 -14.66 -7.65 5.59
N ASN A 75 -13.99 -8.54 4.87
CA ASN A 75 -12.57 -8.81 5.03
C ASN A 75 -11.71 -7.75 4.34
N ILE A 76 -10.59 -7.39 4.95
CA ILE A 76 -9.63 -6.45 4.37
C ILE A 76 -8.79 -7.15 3.30
N LEU A 77 -8.88 -6.67 2.06
CA LEU A 77 -8.13 -7.18 0.91
C LEU A 77 -6.76 -6.53 0.77
N GLY A 78 -6.67 -5.27 1.17
CA GLY A 78 -5.48 -4.44 1.09
C GLY A 78 -5.71 -3.14 1.86
N PHE A 79 -4.63 -2.44 2.16
CA PHE A 79 -4.71 -1.16 2.88
C PHE A 79 -3.63 -0.18 2.43
N LEU A 80 -3.87 1.08 2.73
CA LEU A 80 -2.93 2.17 2.53
C LEU A 80 -2.79 3.02 3.78
N GLY A 81 -1.66 3.69 3.90
CA GLY A 81 -1.39 4.69 4.93
C GLY A 81 -0.72 5.90 4.31
N VAL A 82 -1.24 7.09 4.60
CA VAL A 82 -0.77 8.36 4.06
C VAL A 82 -0.37 9.32 5.16
N ALA A 83 0.75 9.99 5.00
CA ALA A 83 1.19 11.08 5.86
C ALA A 83 1.74 12.21 4.98
N GLU A 84 1.24 13.44 5.19
CA GLU A 84 1.73 14.65 4.50
C GLU A 84 1.85 14.51 2.98
N GLN A 85 0.79 14.00 2.33
CA GLN A 85 0.73 13.78 0.88
C GLN A 85 1.65 12.67 0.36
N ASN A 86 2.32 11.94 1.27
CA ASN A 86 3.19 10.82 0.94
C ASN A 86 2.50 9.50 1.25
N LEU A 87 2.46 8.61 0.26
CA LEU A 87 1.98 7.25 0.45
C LEU A 87 3.07 6.44 1.16
N GLU A 88 2.89 6.24 2.47
CA GLU A 88 3.85 5.54 3.33
C GLU A 88 3.66 4.02 3.27
N MET A 89 2.43 3.56 3.07
CA MET A 89 2.06 2.15 3.08
C MET A 89 1.06 1.87 1.96
N LEU A 90 1.30 0.79 1.21
CA LEU A 90 0.33 0.20 0.29
C LEU A 90 0.62 -1.30 0.22
N PHE A 91 -0.23 -2.11 0.85
CA PHE A 91 -0.05 -3.55 0.95
C PHE A 91 -1.33 -4.28 0.57
N ILE A 92 -1.19 -5.29 -0.28
CA ILE A 92 -2.30 -6.09 -0.80
C ILE A 92 -2.11 -7.52 -0.34
N GLY A 93 -3.16 -8.16 0.14
CA GLY A 93 -3.13 -9.58 0.48
C GLY A 93 -2.68 -10.42 -0.72
N PRO A 94 -1.79 -11.43 -0.52
CA PRO A 94 -1.19 -12.18 -1.64
C PRO A 94 -2.22 -12.79 -2.59
N GLU A 95 -3.32 -13.28 -2.06
CA GLU A 95 -4.42 -13.90 -2.84
C GLU A 95 -5.26 -12.87 -3.62
N HIS A 96 -5.10 -11.58 -3.33
CA HIS A 96 -5.86 -10.50 -3.96
C HIS A 96 -5.04 -9.68 -4.95
N ARG A 97 -3.78 -10.05 -5.19
CA ARG A 97 -2.92 -9.37 -6.15
C ARG A 97 -3.37 -9.62 -7.60
N GLY A 98 -3.08 -8.66 -8.48
CA GLY A 98 -3.46 -8.77 -9.89
C GLY A 98 -4.96 -8.55 -10.17
N LYS A 99 -5.73 -8.10 -9.18
CA LYS A 99 -7.17 -7.87 -9.30
C LYS A 99 -7.57 -6.39 -9.27
N GLY A 100 -6.58 -5.49 -9.34
CA GLY A 100 -6.79 -4.05 -9.36
C GLY A 100 -6.98 -3.39 -8.00
N VAL A 101 -6.79 -4.11 -6.89
CA VAL A 101 -6.94 -3.57 -5.52
C VAL A 101 -5.92 -2.46 -5.28
N GLY A 102 -4.65 -2.69 -5.61
CA GLY A 102 -3.58 -1.69 -5.45
C GLY A 102 -3.83 -0.43 -6.26
N LYS A 103 -4.24 -0.57 -7.51
CA LYS A 103 -4.58 0.55 -8.40
C LYS A 103 -5.74 1.36 -7.85
N SER A 104 -6.80 0.69 -7.38
CA SER A 104 -7.98 1.37 -6.82
C SER A 104 -7.66 2.12 -5.53
N LEU A 105 -6.83 1.54 -4.66
CA LEU A 105 -6.37 2.20 -3.44
C LEU A 105 -5.49 3.41 -3.76
N LEU A 106 -4.57 3.28 -4.70
CA LEU A 106 -3.70 4.40 -5.12
C LEU A 106 -4.52 5.53 -5.75
N ASP A 107 -5.47 5.21 -6.64
CA ASP A 107 -6.35 6.21 -7.24
C ASP A 107 -7.14 6.96 -6.17
N TYR A 108 -7.69 6.24 -5.20
CA TYR A 108 -8.39 6.85 -4.06
C TYR A 108 -7.48 7.81 -3.28
N ALA A 109 -6.24 7.39 -3.00
CA ALA A 109 -5.27 8.20 -2.28
C ALA A 109 -4.93 9.49 -3.03
N MET A 110 -4.75 9.42 -4.35
CA MET A 110 -4.50 10.60 -5.18
C MET A 110 -5.71 11.53 -5.25
N GLU A 111 -6.92 10.99 -5.39
CA GLU A 111 -8.15 11.76 -5.56
C GLU A 111 -8.68 12.34 -4.24
N ASN A 112 -8.50 11.65 -3.11
CA ASN A 112 -9.15 11.99 -1.84
C ASN A 112 -8.20 12.35 -0.69
N LEU A 113 -6.94 11.94 -0.76
CA LEU A 113 -5.95 12.16 0.29
C LEU A 113 -4.77 13.02 -0.19
N ASN A 114 -4.89 13.62 -1.37
CA ASN A 114 -3.89 14.52 -1.96
C ASN A 114 -2.50 13.90 -2.10
N VAL A 115 -2.41 12.60 -2.33
CA VAL A 115 -1.13 11.91 -2.49
C VAL A 115 -0.46 12.35 -3.79
N THR A 116 0.78 12.82 -3.67
CA THR A 116 1.64 13.23 -4.79
C THR A 116 3.00 12.56 -4.76
N LYS A 117 3.32 11.84 -3.68
CA LYS A 117 4.62 11.20 -3.46
C LYS A 117 4.43 9.80 -2.90
N VAL A 118 5.43 8.96 -3.11
CA VAL A 118 5.50 7.61 -2.52
C VAL A 118 6.94 7.25 -2.20
N ASP A 119 7.12 6.54 -1.09
CA ASP A 119 8.39 5.90 -0.75
C ASP A 119 8.25 4.40 -0.99
N VAL A 120 9.21 3.82 -1.71
CA VAL A 120 9.18 2.41 -2.07
C VAL A 120 10.56 1.78 -1.89
N ASN A 121 10.60 0.55 -1.40
CA ASN A 121 11.83 -0.23 -1.33
C ASN A 121 12.39 -0.45 -2.74
N GLU A 122 13.63 -0.02 -2.97
CA GLU A 122 14.32 -0.18 -4.25
C GLU A 122 14.36 -1.64 -4.70
N GLN A 123 14.51 -2.56 -3.76
CA GLN A 123 14.58 -4.00 -4.02
C GLN A 123 13.23 -4.62 -4.40
N ASN A 124 12.13 -3.90 -4.19
CA ASN A 124 10.81 -4.29 -4.66
C ASN A 124 10.56 -3.73 -6.06
N GLU A 125 11.22 -4.33 -7.06
CA GLU A 125 11.19 -3.87 -8.45
C GLU A 125 9.77 -3.85 -9.03
N GLN A 126 8.93 -4.78 -8.61
CA GLN A 126 7.55 -4.87 -9.08
C GLN A 126 6.73 -3.65 -8.60
N ALA A 127 6.92 -3.22 -7.37
CA ALA A 127 6.26 -2.02 -6.84
C ALA A 127 6.78 -0.76 -7.53
N VAL A 128 8.09 -0.65 -7.75
CA VAL A 128 8.69 0.47 -8.48
C VAL A 128 8.06 0.59 -9.87
N GLY A 129 7.99 -0.51 -10.61
CA GLY A 129 7.36 -0.55 -11.94
C GLY A 129 5.88 -0.18 -11.91
N PHE A 130 5.16 -0.62 -10.88
CA PHE A 130 3.76 -0.25 -10.66
C PHE A 130 3.58 1.27 -10.51
N TYR A 131 4.39 1.91 -9.67
CA TYR A 131 4.31 3.35 -9.47
C TYR A 131 4.74 4.13 -10.72
N GLU A 132 5.79 3.69 -11.42
CA GLU A 132 6.18 4.30 -12.69
C GLU A 132 5.04 4.24 -13.72
N HIS A 133 4.38 3.10 -13.82
CA HIS A 133 3.20 2.93 -14.71
C HIS A 133 2.04 3.86 -14.31
N CYS A 134 1.91 4.17 -13.02
CA CYS A 134 0.88 5.07 -12.50
C CYS A 134 1.26 6.55 -12.56
N GLY A 135 2.39 6.89 -13.17
CA GLY A 135 2.78 8.27 -13.43
C GLY A 135 3.76 8.88 -12.42
N PHE A 136 4.35 8.07 -11.56
CA PHE A 136 5.40 8.50 -10.64
C PHE A 136 6.78 8.38 -11.26
N GLU A 137 7.70 9.22 -10.83
CA GLU A 137 9.11 9.16 -11.22
C GLU A 137 10.02 9.27 -10.00
N VAL A 138 11.19 8.65 -10.06
CA VAL A 138 12.17 8.72 -8.97
C VAL A 138 12.75 10.13 -8.89
N ILE A 139 12.65 10.74 -7.72
CA ILE A 139 13.20 12.07 -7.42
C ILE A 139 14.33 12.03 -6.39
N GLY A 140 14.56 10.90 -5.74
CA GLY A 140 15.61 10.76 -4.74
C GLY A 140 15.73 9.33 -4.25
N ARG A 141 16.77 9.09 -3.45
CA ARG A 141 17.09 7.77 -2.89
C ARG A 141 17.74 7.93 -1.51
N SER A 142 17.34 7.07 -0.58
CA SER A 142 18.00 6.91 0.71
C SER A 142 18.62 5.51 0.78
N GLU A 143 19.85 5.38 1.23
CA GLU A 143 20.53 4.08 1.35
C GLU A 143 19.95 3.22 2.47
N LEU A 144 19.40 3.86 3.49
CA LEU A 144 18.82 3.21 4.65
C LEU A 144 17.32 3.55 4.72
N ASP A 145 16.54 2.66 5.32
CA ASP A 145 15.15 2.95 5.63
C ASP A 145 15.03 3.90 6.85
N SER A 146 13.81 4.26 7.24
CA SER A 146 13.53 5.16 8.35
C SER A 146 13.97 4.60 9.72
N SER A 147 14.20 3.30 9.81
CA SER A 147 14.72 2.62 11.01
C SER A 147 16.25 2.49 11.00
N GLY A 148 16.93 3.01 9.97
CA GLY A 148 18.36 2.91 9.81
C GLY A 148 18.85 1.54 9.33
N LYS A 149 17.94 0.70 8.82
CA LYS A 149 18.29 -0.62 8.29
C LYS A 149 18.71 -0.53 6.81
N PRO A 150 19.53 -1.48 6.32
CA PRO A 150 20.09 -1.43 4.96
C PRO A 150 19.09 -1.88 3.90
N TYR A 151 17.93 -1.23 3.85
CA TYR A 151 16.91 -1.41 2.84
C TYR A 151 16.71 -0.08 2.10
N PRO A 152 17.37 0.11 0.95
CA PRO A 152 17.29 1.38 0.22
C PRO A 152 15.86 1.75 -0.17
N ILE A 153 15.56 3.03 -0.04
CA ILE A 153 14.24 3.60 -0.37
C ILE A 153 14.38 4.52 -1.58
N LEU A 154 13.54 4.32 -2.57
CA LEU A 154 13.35 5.27 -3.66
C LEU A 154 12.22 6.24 -3.28
N HIS A 155 12.50 7.53 -3.42
CA HIS A 155 11.51 8.59 -3.25
C HIS A 155 10.97 8.93 -4.63
N MET A 156 9.66 8.80 -4.81
CA MET A 156 9.02 9.02 -6.11
C MET A 156 7.96 10.11 -5.98
N ALA A 157 7.73 10.84 -7.06
CA ALA A 157 6.70 11.86 -7.14
C ALA A 157 5.95 11.77 -8.47
N LEU A 158 4.69 12.23 -8.47
CA LEU A 158 3.91 12.36 -9.70
C LEU A 158 4.63 13.27 -10.68
N LYS A 159 4.70 12.87 -11.94
CA LYS A 159 5.19 13.71 -13.05
C LYS A 159 4.30 14.94 -13.18
N LYS A 160 4.95 16.05 -13.39
CA LYS A 160 4.25 17.33 -13.66
C LYS A 160 3.78 17.41 -15.11
#